data_4ad29c20bad8465a7cde55475de179f2
#
_entry.id   4ad29c20bad8465a7cde55475de179f2
#
_cell.length_a   1.000
_cell.length_b   1.000
_cell.length_c   1.000
_cell.angle_alpha   90.00
_cell.angle_beta   90.00
_cell.angle_gamma   90.00
#
_symmetry.space_group_name_H-M   'P 1'
#
loop_
_entity.id
_entity.type
_entity.pdbx_description
1 polymer ?
#
loop_
_entity_poly.entity_id
_entity_poly.type
_entity_poly.pdbx_seq_one_letter_code
_entity_poly.pdbx_strand_id
1 'polypeptide(L)'
;MTPAQQRAFDAHWARYGLDYAGTPRDLAQAFGRSAPVVLEIGFGNGEQLHAAARDDPARDYLGIEVHGPGVGRLLNAAAADGLSNLRVMRHDAVEVLREEIAAGALAQVRVWFPDPWHKTRHHKRRLVQPAFVALVASRLAPGGVLHLATDWQDYATHMLAVLDACPALRNTAGAGRYAPCPPWRSETRFERRGRRLGHGVWDLVHVRD
;
A
#
# COMPACT_ATOMS: atom_id res chain seq x y z
N MET A 1 -14.78 -11.18 12.06
CA MET A 1 -14.53 -12.14 10.97
C MET A 1 -15.69 -13.11 10.85
N THR A 2 -16.13 -13.46 9.64
CA THR A 2 -17.08 -14.54 9.41
C THR A 2 -16.39 -15.91 9.56
N PRO A 3 -17.15 -17.03 9.77
CA PRO A 3 -16.54 -18.36 9.79
C PRO A 3 -15.76 -18.70 8.52
N ALA A 4 -16.18 -18.21 7.35
CA ALA A 4 -15.47 -18.42 6.10
C ALA A 4 -14.12 -17.69 6.06
N GLN A 5 -14.07 -16.48 6.61
CA GLN A 5 -12.81 -15.71 6.71
C GLN A 5 -11.85 -16.33 7.72
N GLN A 6 -12.36 -16.87 8.85
CA GLN A 6 -11.54 -17.60 9.80
C GLN A 6 -10.93 -18.84 9.15
N ARG A 7 -11.72 -19.63 8.42
CA ARG A 7 -11.19 -20.79 7.68
C ARG A 7 -10.09 -20.40 6.68
N ALA A 8 -10.19 -19.22 6.03
CA ALA A 8 -9.16 -18.75 5.11
C ALA A 8 -7.83 -18.49 5.83
N PHE A 9 -7.88 -17.88 7.02
CA PHE A 9 -6.68 -17.72 7.86
C PHE A 9 -6.10 -19.07 8.25
N ASP A 10 -6.92 -19.98 8.79
CA ASP A 10 -6.46 -21.29 9.28
C ASP A 10 -5.82 -22.11 8.14
N ALA A 11 -6.36 -22.01 6.93
CA ALA A 11 -5.88 -22.79 5.78
C ALA A 11 -4.65 -22.18 5.09
N HIS A 12 -4.52 -20.84 5.07
CA HIS A 12 -3.59 -20.17 4.15
C HIS A 12 -2.57 -19.26 4.83
N TRP A 13 -2.74 -18.94 6.13
CA TRP A 13 -1.83 -18.04 6.84
C TRP A 13 -0.40 -18.57 6.88
N ALA A 14 -0.21 -19.86 7.12
CA ALA A 14 1.13 -20.46 7.14
C ALA A 14 1.92 -20.27 5.83
N ARG A 15 1.23 -20.12 4.69
CA ARG A 15 1.86 -19.91 3.38
C ARG A 15 2.06 -18.45 3.03
N TYR A 16 1.07 -17.61 3.31
CA TYR A 16 1.02 -16.22 2.83
C TYR A 16 1.18 -15.21 3.96
N GLY A 17 0.87 -15.57 5.19
CA GLY A 17 0.92 -14.69 6.34
C GLY A 17 2.34 -14.49 6.87
N LEU A 18 2.59 -13.28 7.32
CA LEU A 18 3.78 -12.93 8.09
C LEU A 18 3.34 -12.33 9.41
N ASP A 19 3.65 -12.98 10.52
CA ASP A 19 3.37 -12.42 11.84
C ASP A 19 4.36 -11.29 12.14
N TYR A 20 3.84 -10.24 12.77
CA TYR A 20 4.66 -9.14 13.24
C TYR A 20 5.61 -9.62 14.34
N ALA A 21 6.89 -9.33 14.19
CA ALA A 21 7.95 -9.77 15.12
C ALA A 21 8.62 -8.60 15.85
N GLY A 22 8.42 -7.34 15.40
CA GLY A 22 9.06 -6.16 15.97
C GLY A 22 10.58 -6.12 15.78
N THR A 23 11.10 -6.84 14.80
CA THR A 23 12.54 -6.93 14.48
C THR A 23 12.75 -6.88 12.96
N PRO A 24 13.90 -6.40 12.48
CA PRO A 24 14.19 -6.32 11.06
C PRO A 24 13.96 -7.65 10.33
N ARG A 25 13.19 -7.60 9.25
CA ARG A 25 12.81 -8.76 8.44
C ARG A 25 13.65 -8.83 7.18
N ASP A 26 14.19 -10.01 6.89
CA ASP A 26 14.75 -10.32 5.58
C ASP A 26 13.61 -10.64 4.61
N LEU A 27 13.33 -9.70 3.70
CA LEU A 27 12.27 -9.87 2.69
C LEU A 27 12.63 -10.97 1.67
N ALA A 28 13.91 -11.13 1.31
CA ALA A 28 14.31 -12.19 0.40
C ALA A 28 14.06 -13.56 1.03
N GLN A 29 14.32 -13.75 2.32
CA GLN A 29 13.98 -14.96 3.06
C GLN A 29 12.45 -15.15 3.13
N ALA A 30 11.69 -14.10 3.40
CA ALA A 30 10.23 -14.17 3.51
C ALA A 30 9.55 -14.59 2.20
N PHE A 31 10.09 -14.20 1.05
CA PHE A 31 9.59 -14.59 -0.27
C PHE A 31 10.28 -15.83 -0.85
N GLY A 32 11.43 -16.25 -0.29
CA GLY A 32 12.24 -17.35 -0.80
C GLY A 32 13.04 -16.98 -2.07
N ARG A 33 13.14 -15.70 -2.39
CA ARG A 33 13.89 -15.15 -3.54
C ARG A 33 14.24 -13.68 -3.34
N SER A 34 15.18 -13.17 -4.13
CA SER A 34 15.48 -11.75 -4.21
C SER A 34 14.80 -11.14 -5.45
N ALA A 35 13.80 -10.30 -5.24
CA ALA A 35 13.09 -9.56 -6.28
C ALA A 35 12.68 -8.18 -5.73
N PRO A 36 12.38 -7.19 -6.61
CA PRO A 36 11.89 -5.89 -6.17
C PRO A 36 10.56 -6.04 -5.41
N VAL A 37 10.48 -5.47 -4.20
CA VAL A 37 9.28 -5.58 -3.35
C VAL A 37 8.40 -4.36 -3.50
N VAL A 38 7.12 -4.60 -3.76
CA VAL A 38 6.03 -3.62 -3.76
C VAL A 38 5.22 -3.80 -2.49
N LEU A 39 5.11 -2.74 -1.69
CA LEU A 39 4.27 -2.70 -0.49
C LEU A 39 2.96 -1.98 -0.79
N GLU A 40 1.82 -2.61 -0.48
CA GLU A 40 0.51 -1.95 -0.47
C GLU A 40 -0.03 -1.85 0.95
N ILE A 41 -0.29 -0.63 1.41
CA ILE A 41 -0.82 -0.33 2.74
C ILE A 41 -2.32 -0.06 2.65
N GLY A 42 -3.11 -0.79 3.45
CA GLY A 42 -4.56 -0.66 3.44
C GLY A 42 -5.21 -1.26 2.21
N PHE A 43 -4.80 -2.46 1.81
CA PHE A 43 -5.28 -3.10 0.58
C PHE A 43 -6.78 -3.48 0.59
N GLY A 44 -7.47 -3.28 1.70
CA GLY A 44 -8.91 -3.56 1.82
C GLY A 44 -9.26 -5.01 1.50
N ASN A 45 -10.02 -5.24 0.42
CA ASN A 45 -10.37 -6.60 -0.03
C ASN A 45 -9.25 -7.31 -0.83
N GLY A 46 -8.15 -6.61 -1.14
CA GLY A 46 -6.98 -7.14 -1.82
C GLY A 46 -7.12 -7.36 -3.34
N GLU A 47 -8.20 -6.87 -3.96
CA GLU A 47 -8.44 -7.09 -5.40
C GLU A 47 -7.28 -6.55 -6.27
N GLN A 48 -6.76 -5.35 -5.94
CA GLN A 48 -5.67 -4.71 -6.67
C GLN A 48 -4.33 -5.40 -6.43
N LEU A 49 -4.05 -5.71 -5.17
CA LEU A 49 -2.81 -6.39 -4.78
C LEU A 49 -2.71 -7.79 -5.37
N HIS A 50 -3.83 -8.55 -5.36
CA HIS A 50 -3.93 -9.86 -5.98
C HIS A 50 -3.69 -9.79 -7.49
N ALA A 51 -4.38 -8.88 -8.19
CA ALA A 51 -4.21 -8.70 -9.62
C ALA A 51 -2.76 -8.32 -9.97
N ALA A 52 -2.16 -7.39 -9.21
CA ALA A 52 -0.78 -6.98 -9.41
C ALA A 52 0.20 -8.14 -9.24
N ALA A 53 0.04 -8.97 -8.19
CA ALA A 53 0.90 -10.11 -7.95
C ALA A 53 0.77 -11.19 -9.04
N ARG A 54 -0.45 -11.41 -9.54
CA ARG A 54 -0.72 -12.35 -10.63
C ARG A 54 -0.12 -11.90 -11.96
N ASP A 55 -0.29 -10.61 -12.27
CA ASP A 55 0.02 -10.06 -13.59
C ASP A 55 1.51 -9.66 -13.72
N ASP A 56 2.24 -9.51 -12.61
CA ASP A 56 3.67 -9.22 -12.58
C ASP A 56 4.45 -10.17 -11.65
N PRO A 57 4.78 -11.39 -12.11
CA PRO A 57 5.52 -12.36 -11.33
C PRO A 57 7.00 -12.01 -11.12
N ALA A 58 7.51 -10.96 -11.80
CA ALA A 58 8.90 -10.50 -11.63
C ALA A 58 9.12 -9.74 -10.33
N ARG A 59 8.06 -9.26 -9.68
CA ARG A 59 8.10 -8.55 -8.40
C ARG A 59 7.46 -9.36 -7.29
N ASP A 60 7.81 -9.01 -6.06
CA ASP A 60 7.18 -9.52 -4.84
C ASP A 60 6.23 -8.47 -4.27
N TYR A 61 5.12 -8.92 -3.73
CA TYR A 61 4.05 -8.07 -3.23
C TYR A 61 3.77 -8.33 -1.77
N LEU A 62 3.96 -7.30 -0.93
CA LEU A 62 3.64 -7.32 0.49
C LEU A 62 2.40 -6.46 0.73
N GLY A 63 1.35 -7.03 1.30
CA GLY A 63 0.18 -6.29 1.74
C GLY A 63 0.15 -6.12 3.25
N ILE A 64 -0.17 -4.93 3.73
CA ILE A 64 -0.42 -4.67 5.15
C ILE A 64 -1.84 -4.15 5.31
N GLU A 65 -2.64 -4.82 6.17
CA GLU A 65 -4.02 -4.46 6.43
C GLU A 65 -4.40 -4.80 7.88
N VAL A 66 -5.15 -3.93 8.53
CA VAL A 66 -5.65 -4.16 9.90
C VAL A 66 -7.00 -4.88 9.91
N HIS A 67 -7.77 -4.74 8.83
CA HIS A 67 -9.13 -5.28 8.71
C HIS A 67 -9.14 -6.75 8.30
N GLY A 68 -9.26 -7.65 9.26
CA GLY A 68 -9.22 -9.11 9.05
C GLY A 68 -10.09 -9.67 7.91
N PRO A 69 -11.33 -9.20 7.69
CA PRO A 69 -12.17 -9.65 6.58
C PRO A 69 -11.54 -9.51 5.19
N GLY A 70 -10.83 -8.41 4.94
CA GLY A 70 -10.13 -8.19 3.68
C GLY A 70 -8.97 -9.14 3.49
N VAL A 71 -8.19 -9.34 4.56
CA VAL A 71 -7.07 -10.29 4.58
C VAL A 71 -7.55 -11.69 4.20
N GLY A 72 -8.62 -12.20 4.81
CA GLY A 72 -9.17 -13.52 4.50
C GLY A 72 -9.59 -13.69 3.03
N ARG A 73 -10.10 -12.62 2.39
CA ARG A 73 -10.42 -12.64 0.94
C ARG A 73 -9.16 -12.77 0.10
N LEU A 74 -8.16 -11.96 0.41
CA LEU A 74 -6.88 -11.98 -0.32
C LEU A 74 -6.18 -13.34 -0.21
N LEU A 75 -6.17 -13.95 0.99
CA LEU A 75 -5.59 -15.26 1.21
C LEU A 75 -6.25 -16.34 0.33
N ASN A 76 -7.59 -16.36 0.25
CA ASN A 76 -8.32 -17.30 -0.61
C ASN A 76 -8.01 -17.06 -2.10
N ALA A 77 -7.97 -15.81 -2.56
CA ALA A 77 -7.68 -15.49 -3.95
C ALA A 77 -6.23 -15.89 -4.32
N ALA A 78 -5.27 -15.57 -3.46
CA ALA A 78 -3.86 -15.93 -3.66
C ALA A 78 -3.66 -17.46 -3.70
N ALA A 79 -4.39 -18.20 -2.85
CA ALA A 79 -4.33 -19.66 -2.83
C ALA A 79 -4.97 -20.29 -4.08
N ALA A 80 -6.11 -19.74 -4.53
CA ALA A 80 -6.79 -20.23 -5.74
C ALA A 80 -5.90 -20.11 -6.99
N ASP A 81 -5.15 -19.02 -7.12
CA ASP A 81 -4.22 -18.79 -8.23
C ASP A 81 -2.81 -19.34 -7.97
N GLY A 82 -2.55 -19.92 -6.81
CA GLY A 82 -1.26 -20.53 -6.45
C GLY A 82 -0.10 -19.54 -6.39
N LEU A 83 -0.37 -18.26 -6.09
CA LEU A 83 0.65 -17.21 -6.10
C LEU A 83 1.81 -17.56 -5.15
N SER A 84 3.04 -17.29 -5.60
CA SER A 84 4.25 -17.47 -4.78
C SER A 84 4.87 -16.15 -4.33
N ASN A 85 4.55 -15.07 -5.04
CA ASN A 85 5.11 -13.73 -4.89
C ASN A 85 4.24 -12.78 -4.07
N LEU A 86 3.33 -13.30 -3.23
CA LEU A 86 2.47 -12.51 -2.35
C LEU A 86 2.72 -12.89 -0.89
N ARG A 87 2.83 -11.89 -0.03
CA ARG A 87 2.79 -12.03 1.44
C ARG A 87 1.88 -11.00 2.05
N VAL A 88 1.35 -11.31 3.23
CA VAL A 88 0.37 -10.47 3.91
C VAL A 88 0.71 -10.34 5.38
N MET A 89 0.65 -9.12 5.91
CA MET A 89 0.72 -8.84 7.35
C MET A 89 -0.60 -8.24 7.82
N ARG A 90 -1.07 -8.68 8.99
CA ARG A 90 -2.22 -8.07 9.65
C ARG A 90 -1.72 -7.29 10.86
N HIS A 91 -1.26 -6.06 10.62
CA HIS A 91 -0.69 -5.21 11.66
C HIS A 91 -0.78 -3.72 11.29
N ASP A 92 -0.39 -2.82 12.22
CA ASP A 92 -0.21 -1.40 11.92
C ASP A 92 0.97 -1.19 10.96
N ALA A 93 0.72 -0.54 9.82
CA ALA A 93 1.73 -0.36 8.79
C ALA A 93 2.88 0.56 9.23
N VAL A 94 2.64 1.51 10.14
CA VAL A 94 3.68 2.42 10.63
C VAL A 94 4.66 1.65 11.52
N GLU A 95 4.17 0.73 12.35
CA GLU A 95 5.01 -0.13 13.18
C GLU A 95 5.84 -1.08 12.31
N VAL A 96 5.21 -1.75 11.34
CA VAL A 96 5.91 -2.64 10.40
C VAL A 96 7.00 -1.89 9.63
N LEU A 97 6.68 -0.72 9.06
CA LEU A 97 7.67 0.10 8.35
C LEU A 97 8.84 0.50 9.25
N ARG A 98 8.56 0.85 10.51
CA ARG A 98 9.58 1.32 11.45
C ARG A 98 10.51 0.20 11.89
N GLU A 99 9.96 -0.97 12.20
CA GLU A 99 10.66 -2.01 12.95
C GLU A 99 11.08 -3.19 12.10
N GLU A 100 10.31 -3.52 11.04
CA GLU A 100 10.58 -4.72 10.24
C GLU A 100 11.14 -4.45 8.84
N ILE A 101 10.89 -3.27 8.24
CA ILE A 101 11.36 -2.97 6.89
C ILE A 101 12.69 -2.21 6.95
N ALA A 102 13.72 -2.79 6.36
CA ALA A 102 15.04 -2.14 6.28
C ALA A 102 15.02 -0.88 5.39
N ALA A 103 15.94 0.05 5.63
CA ALA A 103 16.12 1.21 4.77
C ALA A 103 16.47 0.77 3.34
N GLY A 104 15.80 1.38 2.35
CA GLY A 104 16.05 1.09 0.93
C GLY A 104 15.55 -0.28 0.45
N ALA A 105 14.72 -1.00 1.22
CA ALA A 105 14.27 -2.35 0.88
C ALA A 105 13.10 -2.41 -0.11
N LEU A 106 12.36 -1.30 -0.32
CA LEU A 106 11.15 -1.30 -1.11
C LEU A 106 11.35 -0.62 -2.47
N ALA A 107 10.92 -1.27 -3.53
CA ALA A 107 10.90 -0.70 -4.88
C ALA A 107 9.70 0.24 -5.08
N GLN A 108 8.58 -0.03 -4.40
CA GLN A 108 7.37 0.79 -4.48
C GLN A 108 6.57 0.68 -3.19
N VAL A 109 5.94 1.80 -2.79
CA VAL A 109 4.91 1.83 -1.74
C VAL A 109 3.63 2.41 -2.33
N ARG A 110 2.50 1.75 -2.08
CA ARG A 110 1.16 2.14 -2.53
C ARG A 110 0.25 2.38 -1.33
N VAL A 111 -0.44 3.53 -1.31
CA VAL A 111 -1.48 3.83 -0.33
C VAL A 111 -2.65 4.44 -1.07
N TRP A 112 -3.68 3.64 -1.31
CA TRP A 112 -4.81 4.08 -2.12
C TRP A 112 -6.08 4.20 -1.29
N PHE A 113 -6.74 5.33 -1.40
CA PHE A 113 -7.99 5.67 -0.72
C PHE A 113 -7.95 5.49 0.81
N PRO A 114 -6.89 6.00 1.49
CA PRO A 114 -6.87 5.98 2.95
C PRO A 114 -7.96 6.88 3.51
N ASP A 115 -8.40 6.60 4.75
CA ASP A 115 -9.46 7.35 5.42
C ASP A 115 -9.22 8.87 5.38
N PRO A 116 -10.11 9.66 4.75
CA PRO A 116 -9.89 11.10 4.57
C PRO A 116 -10.18 11.92 5.82
N TRP A 117 -10.86 11.35 6.82
CA TRP A 117 -11.23 12.04 8.06
C TRP A 117 -11.83 13.42 7.80
N HIS A 118 -13.01 13.48 7.19
CA HIS A 118 -13.67 14.71 6.67
C HIS A 118 -13.71 15.89 7.64
N LYS A 119 -13.87 15.65 8.96
CA LYS A 119 -13.96 16.72 9.96
C LYS A 119 -12.57 17.24 10.30
N THR A 120 -12.34 18.55 10.22
CA THR A 120 -11.06 19.21 10.48
C THR A 120 -10.40 18.78 11.80
N ARG A 121 -11.19 18.65 12.89
CA ARG A 121 -10.70 18.16 14.19
C ARG A 121 -10.11 16.75 14.14
N HIS A 122 -10.37 15.97 13.07
CA HIS A 122 -9.88 14.60 12.87
C HIS A 122 -8.72 14.54 11.88
N HIS A 123 -8.31 15.62 11.21
CA HIS A 123 -7.22 15.60 10.23
C HIS A 123 -5.90 15.09 10.81
N LYS A 124 -5.67 15.24 12.13
CA LYS A 124 -4.53 14.63 12.82
C LYS A 124 -4.49 13.09 12.79
N ARG A 125 -5.60 12.44 12.41
CA ARG A 125 -5.70 10.97 12.25
C ARG A 125 -5.37 10.50 10.84
N ARG A 126 -5.23 11.42 9.89
CA ARG A 126 -4.83 11.09 8.51
C ARG A 126 -3.48 10.40 8.54
N LEU A 127 -3.37 9.30 7.80
CA LEU A 127 -2.14 8.52 7.73
C LEU A 127 -0.99 9.33 7.11
N VAL A 128 -1.28 10.06 6.03
CA VAL A 128 -0.28 10.83 5.30
C VAL A 128 0.03 12.12 6.04
N GLN A 129 1.07 12.05 6.87
CA GLN A 129 1.63 13.15 7.65
C GLN A 129 3.14 13.23 7.36
N PRO A 130 3.84 14.35 7.65
CA PRO A 130 5.26 14.49 7.37
C PRO A 130 6.12 13.34 7.91
N ALA A 131 5.87 12.89 9.15
CA ALA A 131 6.61 11.79 9.77
C ALA A 131 6.41 10.45 9.04
N PHE A 132 5.17 10.16 8.57
CA PHE A 132 4.88 8.97 7.78
C PHE A 132 5.58 9.01 6.42
N VAL A 133 5.52 10.15 5.72
CA VAL A 133 6.16 10.32 4.40
C VAL A 133 7.68 10.18 4.52
N ALA A 134 8.31 10.78 5.53
CA ALA A 134 9.74 10.63 5.78
C ALA A 134 10.12 9.17 6.09
N LEU A 135 9.30 8.47 6.87
CA LEU A 135 9.49 7.04 7.15
C LEU A 135 9.43 6.22 5.88
N VAL A 136 8.38 6.38 5.06
CA VAL A 136 8.23 5.67 3.78
C VAL A 136 9.41 5.98 2.85
N ALA A 137 9.79 7.25 2.70
CA ALA A 137 10.92 7.65 1.87
C ALA A 137 12.22 6.95 2.30
N SER A 138 12.44 6.79 3.61
CA SER A 138 13.62 6.06 4.12
C SER A 138 13.61 4.56 3.78
N ARG A 139 12.45 3.96 3.56
CA ARG A 139 12.27 2.52 3.25
C ARG A 139 12.31 2.24 1.75
N LEU A 140 12.03 3.24 0.90
CA LEU A 140 12.17 3.11 -0.54
C LEU A 140 13.65 2.97 -0.94
N ALA A 141 13.94 2.15 -1.93
CA ALA A 141 15.23 2.14 -2.62
C ALA A 141 15.45 3.46 -3.39
N PRO A 142 16.68 3.87 -3.71
CA PRO A 142 16.92 4.94 -4.70
C PRO A 142 16.17 4.65 -6.00
N GLY A 143 15.43 5.63 -6.53
CA GLY A 143 14.53 5.45 -7.66
C GLY A 143 13.20 4.74 -7.32
N GLY A 144 12.99 4.34 -6.07
CA GLY A 144 11.76 3.72 -5.61
C GLY A 144 10.59 4.70 -5.62
N VAL A 145 9.37 4.18 -5.79
CA VAL A 145 8.16 4.97 -6.06
C VAL A 145 7.22 4.97 -4.87
N LEU A 146 6.78 6.14 -4.43
CA LEU A 146 5.62 6.31 -3.55
C LEU A 146 4.42 6.74 -4.39
N HIS A 147 3.35 5.95 -4.36
CA HIS A 147 2.11 6.24 -5.07
C HIS A 147 0.93 6.31 -4.10
N LEU A 148 0.34 7.49 -4.00
CA LEU A 148 -0.88 7.73 -3.25
C LEU A 148 -2.04 8.01 -4.20
N ALA A 149 -3.27 7.63 -3.81
CA ALA A 149 -4.48 8.02 -4.52
C ALA A 149 -5.60 8.32 -3.52
N THR A 150 -6.45 9.29 -3.83
CA THR A 150 -7.63 9.63 -3.03
C THR A 150 -8.72 10.23 -3.92
N ASP A 151 -9.99 10.05 -3.53
CA ASP A 151 -11.17 10.68 -4.13
C ASP A 151 -11.68 11.89 -3.33
N TRP A 152 -10.92 12.31 -2.29
CA TRP A 152 -11.24 13.43 -1.43
C TRP A 152 -10.30 14.61 -1.67
N GLN A 153 -10.80 15.67 -2.32
CA GLN A 153 -9.97 16.81 -2.79
C GLN A 153 -9.16 17.49 -1.68
N ASP A 154 -9.77 17.74 -0.51
CA ASP A 154 -9.05 18.37 0.62
C ASP A 154 -7.89 17.48 1.10
N TYR A 155 -8.08 16.15 1.10
CA TYR A 155 -7.00 15.23 1.44
C TYR A 155 -5.94 15.15 0.33
N ALA A 156 -6.34 15.21 -0.93
CA ALA A 156 -5.39 15.27 -2.06
C ALA A 156 -4.48 16.51 -1.95
N THR A 157 -5.05 17.66 -1.64
CA THR A 157 -4.30 18.91 -1.41
C THR A 157 -3.32 18.77 -0.24
N HIS A 158 -3.76 18.19 0.87
CA HIS A 158 -2.90 17.92 2.02
C HIS A 158 -1.78 16.94 1.69
N MET A 159 -2.09 15.82 1.02
CA MET A 159 -1.09 14.84 0.59
C MET A 159 -0.02 15.48 -0.30
N LEU A 160 -0.45 16.26 -1.30
CA LEU A 160 0.47 16.93 -2.23
C LEU A 160 1.43 17.87 -1.50
N ALA A 161 0.91 18.69 -0.59
CA ALA A 161 1.72 19.61 0.21
C ALA A 161 2.76 18.86 1.08
N VAL A 162 2.36 17.75 1.72
CA VAL A 162 3.26 16.95 2.57
C VAL A 162 4.32 16.23 1.74
N LEU A 163 3.94 15.68 0.59
CA LEU A 163 4.86 14.96 -0.30
C LEU A 163 5.89 15.92 -0.93
N ASP A 164 5.44 17.06 -1.47
CA ASP A 164 6.31 18.05 -2.11
C ASP A 164 7.25 18.73 -1.08
N ALA A 165 6.89 18.75 0.21
CA ALA A 165 7.76 19.23 1.28
C ALA A 165 8.82 18.21 1.72
N CYS A 166 8.76 16.95 1.29
CA CYS A 166 9.73 15.92 1.66
C CYS A 166 10.98 16.00 0.76
N PRO A 167 12.15 16.39 1.28
CA PRO A 167 13.34 16.61 0.44
C PRO A 167 13.91 15.34 -0.20
N ALA A 168 13.52 14.16 0.29
CA ALA A 168 13.94 12.88 -0.25
C ALA A 168 13.05 12.37 -1.40
N LEU A 169 12.00 13.11 -1.74
CA LEU A 169 11.03 12.73 -2.76
C LEU A 169 10.90 13.80 -3.83
N ARG A 170 10.85 13.37 -5.09
CA ARG A 170 10.62 14.25 -6.23
C ARG A 170 9.28 13.89 -6.88
N ASN A 171 8.42 14.90 -7.06
CA ASN A 171 7.13 14.75 -7.74
C ASN A 171 7.34 14.49 -9.24
N THR A 172 6.81 13.38 -9.76
CA THR A 172 6.99 13.00 -11.17
C THR A 172 6.21 13.88 -12.14
N ALA A 173 5.14 14.53 -11.67
CA ALA A 173 4.34 15.48 -12.46
C ALA A 173 4.82 16.94 -12.34
N GLY A 174 5.83 17.17 -11.50
CA GLY A 174 6.31 18.51 -11.11
C GLY A 174 5.62 19.02 -9.84
N ALA A 175 6.32 19.87 -9.09
CA ALA A 175 5.84 20.42 -7.83
C ALA A 175 4.43 21.05 -7.98
N GLY A 176 3.56 20.78 -7.03
CA GLY A 176 2.19 21.27 -7.02
C GLY A 176 1.24 20.62 -8.02
N ARG A 177 1.64 19.54 -8.68
CA ARG A 177 0.81 18.88 -9.71
C ARG A 177 0.49 17.43 -9.31
N TYR A 178 -0.71 17.00 -9.70
CA TYR A 178 -1.15 15.61 -9.63
C TYR A 178 -0.67 14.83 -10.84
N ALA A 179 -0.35 13.55 -10.65
CA ALA A 179 0.03 12.67 -11.74
C ALA A 179 -1.23 12.16 -12.50
N PRO A 180 -1.11 11.79 -13.78
CA PRO A 180 -2.12 10.95 -14.42
C PRO A 180 -2.18 9.60 -13.72
N CYS A 181 -3.35 8.91 -13.80
CA CYS A 181 -3.50 7.57 -13.26
C CYS A 181 -2.45 6.63 -13.87
N PRO A 182 -1.54 6.04 -13.06
CA PRO A 182 -0.50 5.17 -13.59
C PRO A 182 -1.06 3.85 -14.09
N PRO A 183 -0.40 3.19 -15.07
CA PRO A 183 -0.89 1.96 -15.70
C PRO A 183 -0.97 0.76 -14.73
N TRP A 184 -0.22 0.80 -13.62
CA TRP A 184 -0.25 -0.23 -12.58
C TRP A 184 -1.38 -0.06 -11.56
N ARG A 185 -2.23 0.97 -11.68
CA ARG A 185 -3.44 1.16 -10.87
C ARG A 185 -4.68 1.01 -11.76
N SER A 186 -5.41 -0.07 -11.59
CA SER A 186 -6.71 -0.21 -12.25
C SER A 186 -7.81 0.51 -11.47
N GLU A 187 -8.88 0.87 -12.16
CA GLU A 187 -10.02 1.55 -11.55
C GLU A 187 -10.69 0.67 -10.47
N THR A 188 -10.79 1.20 -9.24
CA THR A 188 -11.45 0.51 -8.14
C THR A 188 -12.98 0.62 -8.24
N ARG A 189 -13.72 -0.24 -7.48
CA ARG A 189 -15.18 -0.10 -7.35
C ARG A 189 -15.58 1.22 -6.72
N PHE A 190 -14.79 1.73 -5.78
CA PHE A 190 -15.03 3.02 -5.14
C PHE A 190 -14.87 4.16 -6.13
N GLU A 191 -13.85 4.12 -6.96
CA GLU A 191 -13.60 5.09 -8.01
C GLU A 191 -14.74 5.13 -9.05
N ARG A 192 -15.21 3.97 -9.53
CA ARG A 192 -16.37 3.89 -10.44
C ARG A 192 -17.63 4.50 -9.81
N ARG A 193 -17.87 4.26 -8.52
CA ARG A 193 -18.98 4.86 -7.79
C ARG A 193 -18.80 6.37 -7.63
N GLY A 194 -17.61 6.82 -7.25
CA GLY A 194 -17.27 8.23 -7.09
C GLY A 194 -17.45 9.02 -8.38
N ARG A 195 -16.95 8.50 -9.52
CA ARG A 195 -17.15 9.12 -10.84
C ARG A 195 -18.62 9.30 -11.22
N ARG A 196 -19.48 8.33 -10.90
CA ARG A 196 -20.94 8.45 -11.12
C ARG A 196 -21.56 9.59 -10.29
N LEU A 197 -20.93 9.96 -9.18
CA LEU A 197 -21.33 11.05 -8.30
C LEU A 197 -20.61 12.37 -8.60
N GLY A 198 -19.79 12.42 -9.68
CA GLY A 198 -19.04 13.61 -10.08
C GLY A 198 -17.75 13.82 -9.27
N HIS A 199 -17.28 12.83 -8.51
CA HIS A 199 -16.03 12.94 -7.76
C HIS A 199 -14.83 12.69 -8.68
N GLY A 200 -13.79 13.52 -8.54
CA GLY A 200 -12.48 13.27 -9.14
C GLY A 200 -11.69 12.24 -8.34
N VAL A 201 -10.63 11.72 -8.95
CA VAL A 201 -9.59 10.96 -8.27
C VAL A 201 -8.26 11.65 -8.54
N TRP A 202 -7.46 11.82 -7.51
CA TRP A 202 -6.15 12.44 -7.56
C TRP A 202 -5.09 11.40 -7.28
N ASP A 203 -4.21 11.17 -8.26
CA ASP A 203 -3.03 10.34 -8.13
C ASP A 203 -1.80 11.22 -7.85
N LEU A 204 -0.98 10.80 -6.90
CA LEU A 204 0.26 11.47 -6.50
C LEU A 204 1.39 10.45 -6.58
N VAL A 205 2.32 10.69 -7.49
CA VAL A 205 3.45 9.78 -7.75
C VAL A 205 4.75 10.53 -7.50
N HIS A 206 5.51 10.07 -6.52
CA HIS A 206 6.81 10.62 -6.16
C HIS A 206 7.87 9.54 -6.22
N VAL A 207 9.07 9.91 -6.60
CA VAL A 207 10.24 9.04 -6.70
C VAL A 207 11.25 9.46 -5.66
N ARG A 208 11.86 8.48 -4.97
CA ARG A 208 13.00 8.73 -4.09
C ARG A 208 14.24 9.05 -4.92
N ASP A 209 14.84 10.20 -4.69
CA ASP A 209 16.13 10.61 -5.25
C ASP A 209 17.29 9.86 -4.62
#